data_d663513489ffe41811063fbd8b8ad38c
#
_entry.id   d663513489ffe41811063fbd8b8ad38c
#
_cell.length_a   1.000
_cell.length_b   1.000
_cell.length_c   1.000
_cell.angle_alpha   90.00
_cell.angle_beta   90.00
_cell.angle_gamma   90.00
#
_symmetry.space_group_name_H-M   'P 1'
#
loop_
_entity.id
_entity.type
_entity.pdbx_description
1 polymer ?
#
loop_
_entity_poly.entity_id
_entity_poly.type
_entity_poly.pdbx_seq_one_letter_code
_entity_poly.pdbx_strand_id
1 'polypeptide(L)'
;CQYCIGRSDTYVTWSGRLPTQGTTVAADLNGFEIGDVLRIGSDIYRVEDKVSPGAREALCLYFSNHADAIAFGRQILPVFKIKSREEHLGEPLGIFEVTGYCGCEKCCGLKGGLTKAEKIPKAGHTIAADPEVLPMESKVEINDIVYVVEDTGKVVKGNVIDIYFNTHEEAVRFGRQKINVYLVP
;
A
#
# COMPACT_ATOMS: atom_id res chain seq x y z
N CYS A 1 -7.51 9.13 -12.43
CA CYS A 1 -8.12 7.87 -12.93
C CYS A 1 -7.06 7.04 -13.64
N GLN A 2 -7.34 5.77 -13.89
CA GLN A 2 -6.46 4.83 -14.58
C GLN A 2 -5.93 5.35 -15.92
N TYR A 3 -6.77 6.00 -16.71
CA TYR A 3 -6.37 6.62 -17.97
C TYR A 3 -5.33 7.75 -17.76
N CYS A 4 -5.55 8.61 -16.75
CA CYS A 4 -4.65 9.74 -16.48
C CYS A 4 -3.26 9.28 -16.01
N ILE A 5 -3.18 8.13 -15.33
CA ILE A 5 -1.92 7.56 -14.87
C ILE A 5 -1.29 6.59 -15.86
N GLY A 6 -1.95 6.37 -17.04
CA GLY A 6 -1.42 5.53 -18.13
C GLY A 6 -1.23 4.06 -17.76
N ARG A 7 -2.11 3.49 -16.91
CA ARG A 7 -1.91 2.16 -16.33
C ARG A 7 -3.15 1.27 -16.40
N SER A 8 -2.90 -0.04 -16.33
CA SER A 8 -3.91 -1.10 -16.34
C SER A 8 -4.76 -1.15 -15.07
N ASP A 9 -5.80 -1.98 -15.07
CA ASP A 9 -6.73 -2.22 -13.98
C ASP A 9 -6.09 -2.75 -12.68
N THR A 10 -4.78 -3.01 -12.69
CA THR A 10 -3.99 -3.53 -11.57
C THR A 10 -3.14 -2.45 -10.88
N TYR A 11 -3.48 -1.17 -11.06
CA TYR A 11 -2.72 -0.09 -10.41
C TYR A 11 -2.84 -0.15 -8.89
N VAL A 12 -1.71 -0.33 -8.22
CA VAL A 12 -1.61 -0.31 -6.76
C VAL A 12 -1.10 1.06 -6.30
N THR A 13 -1.74 1.63 -5.31
CA THR A 13 -1.35 2.89 -4.66
C THR A 13 -0.05 2.73 -3.88
N TRP A 14 0.51 3.84 -3.40
CA TRP A 14 1.69 3.83 -2.54
C TRP A 14 1.48 3.05 -1.23
N SER A 15 0.24 2.98 -0.74
CA SER A 15 -0.12 2.18 0.45
C SER A 15 -0.18 0.67 0.19
N GLY A 16 -0.11 0.22 -1.07
CA GLY A 16 -0.29 -1.18 -1.45
C GLY A 16 -1.73 -1.58 -1.76
N ARG A 17 -2.69 -0.64 -1.74
CA ARG A 17 -4.12 -0.89 -2.02
C ARG A 17 -4.47 -0.61 -3.48
N LEU A 18 -5.51 -1.27 -3.98
CA LEU A 18 -6.18 -0.84 -5.22
C LEU A 18 -6.95 0.44 -4.95
N PRO A 19 -6.81 1.48 -5.79
CA PRO A 19 -7.52 2.73 -5.59
C PRO A 19 -9.02 2.56 -5.78
N THR A 20 -9.81 3.19 -4.92
CA THR A 20 -11.28 3.12 -4.95
C THR A 20 -11.86 4.52 -5.07
N GLN A 21 -12.79 4.72 -6.04
CA GLN A 21 -13.51 5.99 -6.19
C GLN A 21 -14.33 6.29 -4.93
N GLY A 22 -14.32 7.54 -4.49
CA GLY A 22 -15.01 7.99 -3.28
C GLY A 22 -14.25 7.66 -1.97
N THR A 23 -13.08 7.01 -2.07
CA THR A 23 -12.26 6.68 -0.89
C THR A 23 -10.82 7.12 -1.04
N THR A 24 -10.19 6.83 -2.17
CA THR A 24 -8.75 7.05 -2.36
C THR A 24 -8.42 8.49 -2.75
N VAL A 25 -7.48 9.08 -2.05
CA VAL A 25 -6.82 10.33 -2.43
C VAL A 25 -5.29 10.16 -2.44
N ALA A 26 -4.64 10.71 -3.46
CA ALA A 26 -3.19 10.93 -3.45
C ALA A 26 -2.90 12.30 -2.83
N ALA A 27 -1.87 12.39 -1.98
CA ALA A 27 -1.52 13.61 -1.27
C ALA A 27 -0.03 13.96 -1.40
N ASP A 28 0.30 15.23 -1.17
CA ASP A 28 1.69 15.65 -0.92
C ASP A 28 2.09 15.20 0.49
N LEU A 29 3.01 14.25 0.56
CA LEU A 29 3.47 13.67 1.83
C LEU A 29 4.37 14.61 2.66
N ASN A 30 4.63 15.85 2.21
CA ASN A 30 5.22 16.89 3.06
C ASN A 30 4.20 17.48 4.06
N GLY A 31 2.89 17.36 3.79
CA GLY A 31 1.81 17.85 4.65
C GLY A 31 0.82 16.79 5.12
N PHE A 32 0.88 15.59 4.53
CA PHE A 32 -0.03 14.49 4.83
C PHE A 32 0.74 13.18 4.98
N GLU A 33 0.13 12.22 5.65
CA GLU A 33 0.66 10.87 5.82
C GLU A 33 -0.25 9.83 5.16
N ILE A 34 0.33 8.72 4.71
CA ILE A 34 -0.46 7.56 4.27
C ILE A 34 -1.31 7.07 5.44
N GLY A 35 -2.60 6.87 5.20
CA GLY A 35 -3.58 6.49 6.23
C GLY A 35 -4.37 7.66 6.81
N ASP A 36 -3.94 8.92 6.60
CA ASP A 36 -4.74 10.07 7.03
C ASP A 36 -6.16 10.01 6.46
N VAL A 37 -7.14 10.33 7.31
CA VAL A 37 -8.53 10.45 6.89
C VAL A 37 -8.90 11.92 6.77
N LEU A 38 -9.29 12.31 5.57
CA LEU A 38 -9.57 13.69 5.20
C LEU A 38 -11.04 13.85 4.84
N ARG A 39 -11.66 14.92 5.35
CA ARG A 39 -12.91 15.43 4.80
C ARG A 39 -12.58 16.50 3.77
N ILE A 40 -13.00 16.27 2.51
CA ILE A 40 -12.81 17.16 1.37
C ILE A 40 -14.19 17.56 0.87
N GLY A 41 -14.60 18.79 1.08
CA GLY A 41 -15.99 19.19 0.89
C GLY A 41 -16.91 18.43 1.84
N SER A 42 -17.87 17.65 1.28
CA SER A 42 -18.81 16.80 2.03
C SER A 42 -18.32 15.37 2.25
N ASP A 43 -17.33 14.93 1.50
CA ASP A 43 -16.96 13.51 1.40
C ASP A 43 -15.71 13.19 2.20
N ILE A 44 -15.62 11.91 2.58
CA ILE A 44 -14.51 11.37 3.38
C ILE A 44 -13.58 10.55 2.50
N TYR A 45 -12.29 10.85 2.56
CA TYR A 45 -11.24 10.19 1.80
C TYR A 45 -10.12 9.70 2.71
N ARG A 46 -9.39 8.69 2.25
CA ARG A 46 -8.17 8.21 2.89
C ARG A 46 -6.97 8.51 1.99
N VAL A 47 -5.89 8.99 2.57
CA VAL A 47 -4.61 9.16 1.88
C VAL A 47 -4.01 7.77 1.65
N GLU A 48 -4.05 7.30 0.42
CA GLU A 48 -3.54 5.98 0.03
C GLU A 48 -2.42 6.06 -1.01
N ASP A 49 -2.23 7.22 -1.63
CA ASP A 49 -1.19 7.40 -2.64
C ASP A 49 -0.50 8.76 -2.46
N LYS A 50 0.60 8.94 -3.17
CA LYS A 50 1.32 10.21 -3.24
C LYS A 50 1.11 10.89 -4.58
N VAL A 51 1.04 12.22 -4.58
CA VAL A 51 1.08 12.99 -5.82
C VAL A 51 2.45 12.86 -6.49
N SER A 52 2.48 13.03 -7.82
CA SER A 52 3.73 12.99 -8.57
C SER A 52 4.65 14.15 -8.16
N PRO A 53 5.98 13.96 -8.15
CA PRO A 53 6.92 15.05 -7.92
C PRO A 53 6.67 16.22 -8.88
N GLY A 54 6.57 17.43 -8.34
CA GLY A 54 6.29 18.63 -9.13
C GLY A 54 4.82 18.85 -9.48
N ALA A 55 3.90 18.05 -8.94
CA ALA A 55 2.47 18.33 -9.01
C ALA A 55 2.18 19.69 -8.37
N ARG A 56 1.25 20.44 -9.00
CA ARG A 56 0.78 21.73 -8.46
C ARG A 56 -0.32 21.56 -7.43
N GLU A 57 -0.92 20.39 -7.41
CA GLU A 57 -2.03 20.01 -6.54
C GLU A 57 -1.49 19.35 -5.27
N ALA A 58 -1.99 19.79 -4.12
CA ALA A 58 -1.70 19.15 -2.84
C ALA A 58 -2.42 17.79 -2.70
N LEU A 59 -3.57 17.64 -3.36
CA LEU A 59 -4.43 16.44 -3.31
C LEU A 59 -4.97 16.09 -4.69
N CYS A 60 -5.03 14.77 -5.00
CA CYS A 60 -5.64 14.24 -6.22
C CYS A 60 -6.62 13.13 -5.87
N LEU A 61 -7.92 13.36 -6.12
CA LEU A 61 -8.96 12.35 -5.92
C LEU A 61 -8.92 11.30 -7.02
N TYR A 62 -9.12 10.04 -6.64
CA TYR A 62 -9.23 8.95 -7.61
C TYR A 62 -10.65 8.84 -8.17
N PHE A 63 -10.74 8.72 -9.50
CA PHE A 63 -11.97 8.42 -10.25
C PHE A 63 -11.75 7.15 -11.06
N SER A 64 -12.74 6.26 -11.11
CA SER A 64 -12.67 5.01 -11.86
C SER A 64 -12.68 5.22 -13.37
N ASN A 65 -13.27 6.32 -13.84
CA ASN A 65 -13.29 6.67 -15.27
C ASN A 65 -12.74 8.08 -15.53
N HIS A 66 -12.36 8.30 -16.79
CA HIS A 66 -11.72 9.55 -17.21
C HIS A 66 -12.71 10.72 -17.32
N ALA A 67 -13.95 10.45 -17.74
CA ALA A 67 -14.97 11.47 -17.91
C ALA A 67 -15.33 12.15 -16.60
N ASP A 68 -15.49 11.37 -15.52
CA ASP A 68 -15.77 11.89 -14.18
C ASP A 68 -14.59 12.70 -13.64
N ALA A 69 -13.36 12.24 -13.88
CA ALA A 69 -12.16 12.97 -13.48
C ALA A 69 -12.05 14.33 -14.18
N ILE A 70 -12.38 14.40 -15.49
CA ILE A 70 -12.43 15.66 -16.23
C ILE A 70 -13.58 16.54 -15.75
N ALA A 71 -14.74 15.97 -15.54
CA ALA A 71 -15.93 16.72 -15.07
C ALA A 71 -15.69 17.34 -13.69
N PHE A 72 -15.02 16.63 -12.80
CA PHE A 72 -14.61 17.17 -11.50
C PHE A 72 -13.60 18.31 -11.65
N GLY A 73 -12.63 18.16 -12.54
CA GLY A 73 -11.62 19.16 -12.87
C GLY A 73 -10.73 19.54 -11.68
N ARG A 74 -10.27 20.78 -11.66
CA ARG A 74 -9.47 21.37 -10.58
C ARG A 74 -10.34 22.30 -9.74
N GLN A 75 -10.33 22.10 -8.43
CA GLN A 75 -11.14 22.87 -7.49
C GLN A 75 -10.31 23.28 -6.28
N ILE A 76 -10.72 24.35 -5.61
CA ILE A 76 -10.21 24.75 -4.29
C ILE A 76 -11.31 24.42 -3.30
N LEU A 77 -11.08 23.43 -2.47
CA LEU A 77 -12.04 22.92 -1.50
C LEU A 77 -11.47 22.97 -0.08
N PRO A 78 -12.33 23.18 0.93
CA PRO A 78 -11.89 23.04 2.32
C PRO A 78 -11.53 21.58 2.60
N VAL A 79 -10.38 21.38 3.27
CA VAL A 79 -9.88 20.08 3.66
C VAL A 79 -9.67 20.05 5.16
N PHE A 80 -10.19 19.03 5.83
CA PHE A 80 -10.05 18.83 7.26
C PHE A 80 -9.49 17.43 7.51
N LYS A 81 -8.37 17.33 8.21
CA LYS A 81 -7.88 16.07 8.76
C LYS A 81 -8.77 15.70 9.93
N ILE A 82 -9.55 14.63 9.81
CA ILE A 82 -10.54 14.22 10.82
C ILE A 82 -10.13 12.99 11.60
N LYS A 83 -9.15 12.23 11.08
CA LYS A 83 -8.50 11.13 11.77
C LYS A 83 -7.02 11.15 11.40
N SER A 84 -6.18 11.17 12.40
CA SER A 84 -4.78 10.86 12.22
C SER A 84 -4.61 9.34 12.38
N ARG A 85 -3.52 8.83 11.87
CA ARG A 85 -3.13 7.41 11.83
C ARG A 85 -2.96 6.74 13.22
N GLU A 86 -3.45 7.33 14.31
CA GLU A 86 -3.11 6.92 15.67
C GLU A 86 -3.84 5.66 16.19
N GLU A 87 -4.83 5.12 15.47
CA GLU A 87 -5.52 3.89 15.87
C GLU A 87 -5.06 2.71 15.01
N HIS A 88 -3.99 2.07 15.42
CA HIS A 88 -3.56 0.79 14.86
C HIS A 88 -4.25 -0.38 15.57
N LEU A 89 -4.44 -1.47 14.84
CA LEU A 89 -5.09 -2.68 15.35
C LEU A 89 -4.20 -3.47 16.31
N GLY A 90 -2.89 -3.13 16.39
CA GLY A 90 -1.93 -3.95 17.09
C GLY A 90 -0.86 -3.18 17.86
N GLU A 91 0.01 -3.92 18.53
CA GLU A 91 1.16 -3.43 19.28
C GLU A 91 2.28 -2.97 18.33
N PRO A 92 2.93 -1.80 18.56
CA PRO A 92 3.99 -1.31 17.69
C PRO A 92 5.24 -2.19 17.76
N LEU A 93 5.69 -2.68 16.62
CA LEU A 93 6.96 -3.41 16.48
C LEU A 93 8.14 -2.51 16.07
N GLY A 94 7.83 -1.29 15.62
CA GLY A 94 8.82 -0.33 15.16
C GLY A 94 8.92 -0.25 13.63
N ILE A 95 10.03 0.31 13.14
CA ILE A 95 10.25 0.55 11.72
C ILE A 95 10.88 -0.67 11.07
N PHE A 96 10.23 -1.15 9.99
CA PHE A 96 10.74 -2.19 9.11
C PHE A 96 11.09 -1.62 7.74
N GLU A 97 12.07 -2.24 7.08
CA GLU A 97 12.28 -2.06 5.65
C GLU A 97 11.31 -2.97 4.92
N VAL A 98 10.38 -2.38 4.16
CA VAL A 98 9.32 -3.11 3.46
C VAL A 98 9.56 -3.01 1.97
N THR A 99 9.59 -4.16 1.30
CA THR A 99 9.77 -4.30 -0.15
C THR A 99 8.60 -5.07 -0.76
N GLY A 100 8.58 -5.20 -2.08
CA GLY A 100 7.55 -5.94 -2.80
C GLY A 100 8.12 -7.05 -3.66
N TYR A 101 7.46 -8.21 -3.70
CA TYR A 101 7.79 -9.32 -4.59
C TYR A 101 6.54 -9.86 -5.29
N CYS A 102 6.73 -10.67 -6.33
CA CYS A 102 5.67 -11.38 -7.03
C CYS A 102 6.14 -12.79 -7.42
N GLY A 103 5.23 -13.63 -7.85
CA GLY A 103 5.50 -15.01 -8.27
C GLY A 103 6.22 -15.17 -9.63
N CYS A 104 6.95 -14.16 -10.13
CA CYS A 104 7.68 -14.25 -11.39
C CYS A 104 9.11 -14.79 -11.19
N GLU A 105 9.71 -15.26 -12.26
CA GLU A 105 11.09 -15.78 -12.28
C GLU A 105 12.13 -14.79 -11.72
N LYS A 106 11.94 -13.48 -11.96
CA LYS A 106 12.85 -12.43 -11.50
C LYS A 106 12.84 -12.26 -9.98
N CYS A 107 11.66 -12.41 -9.35
CA CYS A 107 11.50 -12.28 -7.90
C CYS A 107 11.78 -13.60 -7.15
N CYS A 108 11.27 -14.72 -7.66
CA CYS A 108 11.30 -16.01 -6.95
C CYS A 108 12.24 -17.05 -7.56
N GLY A 109 12.89 -16.77 -8.70
CA GLY A 109 13.76 -17.72 -9.41
C GLY A 109 13.01 -18.85 -10.13
N LEU A 110 11.74 -19.09 -9.81
CA LEU A 110 10.83 -20.05 -10.44
C LEU A 110 9.47 -19.37 -10.65
N LYS A 111 8.83 -19.67 -11.76
CA LYS A 111 7.51 -19.10 -12.07
C LYS A 111 6.43 -19.84 -11.28
N GLY A 112 5.76 -19.12 -10.41
CA GLY A 112 4.64 -19.60 -9.58
C GLY A 112 5.12 -20.64 -8.56
N GLY A 113 4.86 -20.42 -7.31
CA GLY A 113 5.23 -21.34 -6.23
C GLY A 113 4.28 -21.20 -5.06
N LEU A 114 4.30 -22.21 -4.19
CA LEU A 114 3.70 -22.11 -2.89
C LEU A 114 4.64 -21.32 -1.97
N THR A 115 4.07 -20.62 -1.02
CA THR A 115 4.79 -19.97 0.07
C THR A 115 5.45 -21.02 0.98
N LYS A 116 6.26 -20.58 1.94
CA LYS A 116 6.82 -21.46 2.96
C LYS A 116 5.74 -22.16 3.79
N ALA A 117 4.57 -21.57 3.96
CA ALA A 117 3.40 -22.16 4.59
C ALA A 117 2.59 -23.11 3.67
N GLU A 118 3.13 -23.47 2.50
CA GLU A 118 2.48 -24.32 1.48
C GLU A 118 1.15 -23.76 0.94
N LYS A 119 0.99 -22.43 0.96
CA LYS A 119 -0.18 -21.74 0.45
C LYS A 119 0.13 -21.01 -0.86
N ILE A 120 -0.91 -20.77 -1.66
CA ILE A 120 -0.83 -19.87 -2.83
C ILE A 120 -0.79 -18.43 -2.30
N PRO A 121 0.26 -17.66 -2.59
CA PRO A 121 0.37 -16.29 -2.09
C PRO A 121 -0.72 -15.38 -2.67
N LYS A 122 -1.19 -14.43 -1.87
CA LYS A 122 -2.28 -13.51 -2.24
C LYS A 122 -1.84 -12.06 -1.99
N ALA A 123 -2.02 -11.19 -2.98
CA ALA A 123 -1.81 -9.76 -2.82
C ALA A 123 -2.78 -9.18 -1.77
N GLY A 124 -2.28 -8.21 -0.97
CA GLY A 124 -3.03 -7.63 0.14
C GLY A 124 -3.21 -8.55 1.34
N HIS A 125 -2.51 -9.70 1.38
CA HIS A 125 -2.61 -10.69 2.44
C HIS A 125 -1.28 -11.30 2.83
N THR A 126 -0.52 -11.81 1.87
CA THR A 126 0.70 -12.61 2.11
C THR A 126 1.94 -11.73 2.20
N ILE A 127 2.74 -11.97 3.21
CA ILE A 127 4.10 -11.41 3.32
C ILE A 127 5.12 -12.49 3.61
N ALA A 128 6.37 -12.22 3.18
CA ALA A 128 7.56 -12.91 3.65
C ALA A 128 8.21 -12.09 4.76
N ALA A 129 8.70 -12.77 5.80
CA ALA A 129 9.40 -12.15 6.92
C ALA A 129 10.47 -13.10 7.47
N ASP A 130 11.30 -12.60 8.38
CA ASP A 130 12.21 -13.44 9.16
C ASP A 130 11.43 -14.13 10.29
N PRO A 131 11.36 -15.48 10.32
CA PRO A 131 10.63 -16.21 11.35
C PRO A 131 11.18 -16.02 12.78
N GLU A 132 12.42 -15.56 12.91
CA GLU A 132 13.01 -15.25 14.21
C GLU A 132 12.50 -13.92 14.79
N VAL A 133 11.96 -13.02 13.93
CA VAL A 133 11.39 -11.72 14.31
C VAL A 133 9.86 -11.77 14.27
N LEU A 134 9.31 -12.32 13.21
CA LEU A 134 7.88 -12.51 12.98
C LEU A 134 7.61 -13.98 12.67
N PRO A 135 7.17 -14.76 13.67
CA PRO A 135 6.83 -16.18 13.46
C PRO A 135 5.82 -16.38 12.33
N MET A 136 5.87 -17.55 11.69
CA MET A 136 4.89 -17.93 10.68
C MET A 136 3.48 -17.82 11.25
N GLU A 137 2.51 -17.44 10.41
CA GLU A 137 1.10 -17.20 10.74
C GLU A 137 0.86 -15.94 11.61
N SER A 138 1.90 -15.21 12.03
CA SER A 138 1.72 -13.89 12.68
C SER A 138 0.99 -12.95 11.75
N LYS A 139 0.14 -12.10 12.33
CA LYS A 139 -0.54 -11.02 11.61
C LYS A 139 0.12 -9.70 11.95
N VAL A 140 0.38 -8.91 10.94
CA VAL A 140 0.92 -7.56 11.11
C VAL A 140 0.12 -6.55 10.30
N GLU A 141 -0.04 -5.36 10.85
CA GLU A 141 -0.61 -4.24 10.14
C GLU A 141 0.52 -3.38 9.54
N ILE A 142 0.42 -3.13 8.23
CA ILE A 142 1.32 -2.28 7.44
C ILE A 142 0.44 -1.35 6.60
N ASN A 143 0.53 -0.04 6.77
CA ASN A 143 -0.30 0.93 6.05
C ASN A 143 -1.80 0.62 6.13
N ASP A 144 -2.31 0.32 7.33
CA ASP A 144 -3.72 -0.05 7.62
C ASP A 144 -4.22 -1.32 6.90
N ILE A 145 -3.34 -2.15 6.37
CA ILE A 145 -3.66 -3.47 5.83
C ILE A 145 -3.10 -4.53 6.76
N VAL A 146 -3.92 -5.50 7.11
CA VAL A 146 -3.48 -6.68 7.89
C VAL A 146 -2.95 -7.73 6.94
N TYR A 147 -1.68 -8.08 7.12
CA TYR A 147 -0.99 -9.14 6.39
C TYR A 147 -0.72 -10.34 7.29
N VAL A 148 -0.50 -11.48 6.68
CA VAL A 148 -0.14 -12.73 7.37
C VAL A 148 1.26 -13.17 6.89
N VAL A 149 2.11 -13.56 7.84
CA VAL A 149 3.43 -14.13 7.54
C VAL A 149 3.23 -15.55 7.04
N GLU A 150 3.25 -15.75 5.74
CA GLU A 150 3.06 -17.05 5.09
C GLU A 150 4.31 -17.48 4.31
N ASP A 151 5.29 -16.60 4.18
CA ASP A 151 6.50 -16.89 3.41
C ASP A 151 7.78 -16.45 4.12
N THR A 152 8.91 -16.89 3.58
CA THR A 152 10.25 -16.52 4.02
C THR A 152 11.14 -16.28 2.81
N GLY A 153 12.15 -15.43 2.95
CA GLY A 153 13.13 -15.17 1.90
C GLY A 153 14.57 -15.29 2.40
N LYS A 154 15.49 -15.69 1.51
CA LYS A 154 16.92 -15.79 1.85
C LYS A 154 17.50 -14.44 2.30
N VAL A 155 17.00 -13.36 1.71
CA VAL A 155 17.44 -11.97 1.98
C VAL A 155 16.47 -11.22 2.91
N VAL A 156 15.34 -11.82 3.28
CA VAL A 156 14.35 -11.24 4.19
C VAL A 156 14.77 -11.62 5.61
N LYS A 157 15.56 -10.75 6.25
CA LYS A 157 16.17 -11.01 7.56
C LYS A 157 16.03 -9.80 8.50
N GLY A 158 15.87 -10.09 9.80
CA GLY A 158 15.67 -9.05 10.81
C GLY A 158 14.41 -8.23 10.53
N ASN A 159 14.49 -6.91 10.63
CA ASN A 159 13.38 -6.00 10.39
C ASN A 159 13.16 -5.71 8.89
N VAL A 160 13.09 -6.77 8.08
CA VAL A 160 12.78 -6.72 6.65
C VAL A 160 11.50 -7.52 6.39
N ILE A 161 10.59 -6.94 5.61
CA ILE A 161 9.35 -7.58 5.16
C ILE A 161 9.25 -7.45 3.65
N ASP A 162 8.76 -8.49 2.99
CA ASP A 162 8.51 -8.49 1.54
C ASP A 162 7.04 -8.79 1.29
N ILE A 163 6.30 -7.82 0.74
CA ILE A 163 4.86 -7.92 0.47
C ILE A 163 4.63 -8.56 -0.89
N TYR A 164 3.74 -9.55 -0.95
CA TYR A 164 3.36 -10.18 -2.21
C TYR A 164 2.42 -9.30 -3.03
N PHE A 165 2.75 -9.15 -4.32
CA PHE A 165 1.96 -8.49 -5.35
C PHE A 165 1.64 -9.45 -6.50
N ASN A 166 0.55 -9.21 -7.22
CA ASN A 166 0.15 -10.09 -8.33
C ASN A 166 1.08 -9.95 -9.55
N THR A 167 1.67 -8.76 -9.75
CA THR A 167 2.52 -8.48 -10.90
C THR A 167 3.89 -7.92 -10.49
N HIS A 168 4.87 -8.06 -11.39
CA HIS A 168 6.20 -7.50 -11.19
C HIS A 168 6.17 -5.97 -11.16
N GLU A 169 5.35 -5.36 -12.00
CA GLU A 169 5.19 -3.92 -12.09
C GLU A 169 4.66 -3.33 -10.76
N GLU A 170 3.70 -3.99 -10.13
CA GLU A 170 3.17 -3.60 -8.81
C GLU A 170 4.27 -3.65 -7.73
N ALA A 171 5.01 -4.76 -7.68
CA ALA A 171 6.11 -4.94 -6.73
C ALA A 171 7.21 -3.88 -6.91
N VAL A 172 7.65 -3.63 -8.15
CA VAL A 172 8.65 -2.61 -8.47
C VAL A 172 8.14 -1.21 -8.13
N ARG A 173 6.87 -0.93 -8.38
CA ARG A 173 6.26 0.36 -8.07
C ARG A 173 6.15 0.62 -6.57
N PHE A 174 5.77 -0.38 -5.78
CA PHE A 174 5.78 -0.30 -4.33
C PHE A 174 7.21 0.03 -3.85
N GLY A 175 8.21 -0.58 -4.47
CA GLY A 175 9.62 -0.31 -4.23
C GLY A 175 10.04 -0.69 -2.82
N ARG A 176 10.93 0.12 -2.23
CA ARG A 176 11.50 -0.06 -0.90
C ARG A 176 11.10 1.11 -0.02
N GLN A 177 10.53 0.82 1.15
CA GLN A 177 10.01 1.83 2.06
C GLN A 177 10.40 1.49 3.50
N LYS A 178 10.50 2.51 4.35
CA LYS A 178 10.60 2.34 5.80
C LYS A 178 9.24 2.65 6.41
N ILE A 179 8.61 1.66 7.01
CA ILE A 179 7.21 1.75 7.48
C ILE A 179 7.14 1.23 8.91
N ASN A 180 6.31 1.88 9.73
CA ASN A 180 5.95 1.35 11.04
C ASN A 180 5.07 0.11 10.87
N VAL A 181 5.38 -0.94 11.60
CA VAL A 181 4.67 -2.22 11.59
C VAL A 181 4.10 -2.47 12.98
N TYR A 182 2.90 -3.04 13.03
CA TYR A 182 2.19 -3.32 14.27
C TYR A 182 1.77 -4.79 14.30
N LEU A 183 2.01 -5.47 15.43
CA LEU A 183 1.59 -6.87 15.62
C LEU A 183 0.10 -6.90 15.94
N VAL A 184 -0.68 -7.60 15.15
CA VAL A 184 -2.13 -7.78 15.35
C VAL A 184 -2.37 -9.10 16.07
N PRO A 185 -3.21 -9.14 17.11
CA PRO A 185 -3.53 -10.35 17.86
C PRO A 185 -4.18 -11.46 17.00
#